data_87f945eefeccca3070686efcb1d7d82e
#
_entry.id   87f945eefeccca3070686efcb1d7d82e
#
_cell.length_a   1.000
_cell.length_b   1.000
_cell.length_c   1.000
_cell.angle_alpha   90.00
_cell.angle_beta   90.00
_cell.angle_gamma   90.00
#
_symmetry.space_group_name_H-M   'P 1'
#
loop_
_entity.id
_entity.type
_entity.pdbx_description
1 polymer ?
#
loop_
_entity_poly.entity_id
_entity_poly.type
_entity_poly.pdbx_seq_one_letter_code
_entity_poly.pdbx_strand_id
1 'polypeptide(L)'
;MLTYLLIIITLYLVGNAYIFIRAKQALKVKSLGVKIFLTVLFWICALSFFGTMLARNLEIPVFISHSMYTIGTSWLIFTLYMALFLLLFDILKLFKVVCKYRFYLSLVFTLGLLGCGVYNYHHPETNVVSILTNKRYEDTPQAIKIVAISDVHLGNGTGKAALKKYVEMINAQHPDLILISGDLIDNSVVPLYTENMAEELGDLKAPMGIYMVLGNHEYISGIDESIRYIKSTPIQLLRDSVVTLPNGIQLIGRDDRHNRKRRSLQELMVNVNKSKPIILLDHQPFDLEETEAAGIDLQFSGHTHHGQIWPISWVTESIFEQSHGYRQWGNSHVYVSSGLSLWGPPFRIGTYSEMVIFNFQ
;
A
#
# COMPACT_ATOMS: atom_id res chain seq x y z
N MET A 1 6.17 -13.45 16.84
CA MET A 1 6.76 -12.36 16.03
C MET A 1 8.25 -12.58 15.75
N LEU A 2 9.14 -12.67 16.74
CA LEU A 2 10.60 -12.85 16.52
C LEU A 2 10.94 -14.08 15.66
N THR A 3 10.28 -15.22 15.88
CA THR A 3 10.50 -16.47 15.12
C THR A 3 10.23 -16.29 13.62
N TYR A 4 9.12 -15.63 13.24
CA TYR A 4 8.79 -15.36 11.84
C TYR A 4 9.81 -14.41 11.21
N LEU A 5 10.23 -13.38 11.91
CA LEU A 5 11.27 -12.47 11.44
C LEU A 5 12.59 -13.21 11.17
N LEU A 6 13.02 -14.08 12.07
CA LEU A 6 14.23 -14.89 11.90
C LEU A 6 14.12 -15.84 10.69
N ILE A 7 12.95 -16.44 10.46
CA ILE A 7 12.71 -17.30 9.29
C ILE A 7 12.85 -16.47 8.01
N ILE A 8 12.23 -15.31 7.92
CA ILE A 8 12.28 -14.44 6.73
C ILE A 8 13.73 -14.00 6.44
N ILE A 9 14.45 -13.55 7.46
CA ILE A 9 15.87 -13.16 7.34
C ILE A 9 16.72 -14.34 6.86
N THR A 10 16.50 -15.53 7.44
CA THR A 10 17.24 -16.73 7.06
C THR A 10 16.97 -17.11 5.60
N LEU A 11 15.70 -17.13 5.19
CA LEU A 11 15.33 -17.43 3.81
C LEU A 11 15.94 -16.41 2.82
N TYR A 12 15.94 -15.13 3.20
CA TYR A 12 16.57 -14.08 2.41
C TYR A 12 18.08 -14.29 2.24
N LEU A 13 18.81 -14.56 3.31
CA LEU A 13 20.26 -14.79 3.26
C LEU A 13 20.60 -16.07 2.48
N VAL A 14 19.84 -17.15 2.68
CA VAL A 14 19.99 -18.40 1.93
C VAL A 14 19.70 -18.18 0.45
N GLY A 15 18.66 -17.44 0.09
CA GLY A 15 18.32 -17.06 -1.27
C GLY A 15 19.46 -16.29 -1.96
N ASN A 16 20.01 -15.28 -1.27
CA ASN A 16 21.16 -14.52 -1.78
C ASN A 16 22.42 -15.41 -1.96
N ALA A 17 22.74 -16.27 -0.99
CA ALA A 17 23.86 -17.20 -1.11
C ALA A 17 23.67 -18.15 -2.30
N TYR A 18 22.46 -18.68 -2.50
CA TYR A 18 22.12 -19.53 -3.63
C TYR A 18 22.31 -18.79 -4.97
N ILE A 19 21.77 -17.60 -5.13
CA ILE A 19 21.94 -16.77 -6.33
C ILE A 19 23.41 -16.49 -6.58
N PHE A 20 24.17 -16.11 -5.56
CA PHE A 20 25.60 -15.81 -5.64
C PHE A 20 26.42 -17.01 -6.15
N ILE A 21 26.14 -18.22 -5.61
CA ILE A 21 26.79 -19.46 -6.06
C ILE A 21 26.46 -19.71 -7.54
N ARG A 22 25.20 -19.57 -7.95
CA ARG A 22 24.77 -19.75 -9.35
C ARG A 22 25.39 -18.72 -10.28
N ALA A 23 25.51 -17.48 -9.86
CA ALA A 23 26.15 -16.40 -10.59
C ALA A 23 27.66 -16.73 -10.83
N LYS A 24 28.39 -17.17 -9.78
CA LYS A 24 29.82 -17.59 -9.93
C LYS A 24 29.99 -18.74 -10.90
N GLN A 25 29.07 -19.70 -10.89
CA GLN A 25 29.11 -20.85 -11.82
C GLN A 25 28.85 -20.44 -13.28
N ALA A 26 27.97 -19.45 -13.50
CA ALA A 26 27.56 -18.99 -14.82
C ALA A 26 28.57 -18.03 -15.46
N LEU A 27 29.01 -17.02 -14.69
CA LEU A 27 29.81 -15.90 -15.21
C LEU A 27 31.28 -16.28 -15.53
N LYS A 28 31.86 -17.29 -14.85
CA LYS A 28 33.24 -17.79 -15.07
C LYS A 28 34.28 -16.67 -15.21
N VAL A 29 34.15 -15.60 -14.44
CA VAL A 29 35.06 -14.44 -14.47
C VAL A 29 36.50 -14.90 -14.19
N LYS A 30 37.47 -14.50 -15.02
CA LYS A 30 38.89 -14.87 -14.86
C LYS A 30 39.66 -13.89 -13.98
N SER A 31 39.46 -12.58 -14.18
CA SER A 31 40.16 -11.51 -13.44
C SER A 31 39.81 -11.54 -11.95
N LEU A 32 40.83 -11.56 -11.09
CA LEU A 32 40.63 -11.51 -9.62
C LEU A 32 39.98 -10.19 -9.17
N GLY A 33 40.43 -9.07 -9.73
CA GLY A 33 39.84 -7.75 -9.39
C GLY A 33 38.37 -7.67 -9.72
N VAL A 34 37.95 -8.19 -10.90
CA VAL A 34 36.54 -8.23 -11.28
C VAL A 34 35.75 -9.18 -10.38
N LYS A 35 36.30 -10.32 -9.96
CA LYS A 35 35.67 -11.22 -8.98
C LYS A 35 35.42 -10.53 -7.66
N ILE A 36 36.43 -9.83 -7.13
CA ILE A 36 36.29 -9.09 -5.85
C ILE A 36 35.26 -8.02 -6.01
N PHE A 37 35.32 -7.18 -7.04
CA PHE A 37 34.37 -6.11 -7.31
C PHE A 37 32.93 -6.62 -7.36
N LEU A 38 32.64 -7.64 -8.17
CA LEU A 38 31.29 -8.21 -8.29
C LEU A 38 30.81 -8.85 -6.97
N THR A 39 31.71 -9.47 -6.20
CA THR A 39 31.38 -10.04 -4.90
C THR A 39 30.98 -8.95 -3.91
N VAL A 40 31.79 -7.89 -3.81
CA VAL A 40 31.52 -6.76 -2.91
C VAL A 40 30.24 -6.05 -3.31
N LEU A 41 30.06 -5.75 -4.60
CA LEU A 41 28.86 -5.10 -5.12
C LEU A 41 27.58 -5.92 -4.80
N PHE A 42 27.62 -7.24 -5.05
CA PHE A 42 26.50 -8.12 -4.76
C PHE A 42 26.10 -8.06 -3.29
N TRP A 43 27.07 -8.20 -2.38
CA TRP A 43 26.77 -8.21 -0.94
C TRP A 43 26.43 -6.84 -0.39
N ILE A 44 26.94 -5.74 -0.96
CA ILE A 44 26.48 -4.38 -0.64
C ILE A 44 24.99 -4.26 -0.97
N CYS A 45 24.57 -4.65 -2.18
CA CYS A 45 23.16 -4.64 -2.55
C CYS A 45 22.31 -5.56 -1.66
N ALA A 46 22.79 -6.78 -1.39
CA ALA A 46 22.07 -7.73 -0.55
C ALA A 46 21.93 -7.28 0.91
N LEU A 47 22.89 -6.54 1.43
CA LEU A 47 22.86 -6.06 2.82
C LEU A 47 22.27 -4.64 2.96
N SER A 48 22.04 -3.92 1.85
CA SER A 48 21.53 -2.55 1.88
C SER A 48 20.14 -2.46 2.53
N PHE A 49 19.30 -3.49 2.42
CA PHE A 49 18.02 -3.57 3.12
C PHE A 49 18.17 -3.43 4.64
N PHE A 50 19.14 -4.13 5.24
CA PHE A 50 19.43 -4.00 6.68
C PHE A 50 20.05 -2.63 7.01
N GLY A 51 20.83 -2.09 6.07
CA GLY A 51 21.38 -0.74 6.19
C GLY A 51 20.28 0.32 6.33
N THR A 52 19.20 0.22 5.57
CA THR A 52 18.06 1.15 5.69
C THR A 52 17.37 1.07 7.04
N MET A 53 17.22 -0.12 7.60
CA MET A 53 16.63 -0.31 8.93
C MET A 53 17.51 0.30 10.03
N LEU A 54 18.82 0.16 9.95
CA LEU A 54 19.77 0.74 10.90
C LEU A 54 19.87 2.26 10.76
N ALA A 55 19.79 2.77 9.54
CA ALA A 55 19.88 4.20 9.23
C ALA A 55 18.58 4.98 9.50
N ARG A 56 17.49 4.31 9.86
CA ARG A 56 16.16 4.92 10.05
C ARG A 56 16.15 6.15 10.96
N ASN A 57 16.99 6.14 12.02
CA ASN A 57 17.07 7.19 13.02
C ASN A 57 18.30 8.10 12.86
N LEU A 58 19.04 7.96 11.75
CA LEU A 58 20.22 8.77 11.46
C LEU A 58 19.84 9.94 10.57
N GLU A 59 20.36 11.12 10.88
CA GLU A 59 20.27 12.30 10.01
C GLU A 59 21.24 12.17 8.83
N ILE A 60 20.79 11.47 7.78
CA ILE A 60 21.54 11.33 6.54
C ILE A 60 20.86 12.10 5.42
N PRO A 61 21.64 12.62 4.43
CA PRO A 61 21.07 13.33 3.30
C PRO A 61 19.94 12.53 2.61
N VAL A 62 18.81 13.19 2.30
CA VAL A 62 17.59 12.56 1.71
C VAL A 62 17.92 11.71 0.50
N PHE A 63 18.81 12.18 -0.39
CA PHE A 63 19.26 11.43 -1.57
C PHE A 63 19.89 10.07 -1.20
N ILE A 64 20.73 10.04 -0.15
CA ILE A 64 21.37 8.80 0.31
C ILE A 64 20.32 7.86 0.93
N SER A 65 19.46 8.39 1.79
CA SER A 65 18.36 7.64 2.42
C SER A 65 17.45 7.02 1.37
N HIS A 66 16.99 7.82 0.42
CA HIS A 66 16.15 7.37 -0.69
C HIS A 66 16.84 6.30 -1.55
N SER A 67 18.13 6.51 -1.92
CA SER A 67 18.88 5.54 -2.73
C SER A 67 19.07 4.22 -1.99
N MET A 68 19.46 4.26 -0.71
CA MET A 68 19.60 3.06 0.12
C MET A 68 18.27 2.31 0.24
N TYR A 69 17.18 3.03 0.49
CA TYR A 69 15.85 2.46 0.59
C TYR A 69 15.43 1.77 -0.71
N THR A 70 15.54 2.46 -1.84
CA THR A 70 15.15 1.94 -3.14
C THR A 70 15.99 0.73 -3.54
N ILE A 71 17.32 0.77 -3.37
CA ILE A 71 18.21 -0.36 -3.67
C ILE A 71 17.89 -1.54 -2.76
N GLY A 72 17.81 -1.31 -1.44
CA GLY A 72 17.63 -2.38 -0.47
C GLY A 72 16.29 -3.10 -0.62
N THR A 73 15.21 -2.36 -0.78
CA THR A 73 13.87 -2.93 -0.98
C THR A 73 13.74 -3.60 -2.35
N SER A 74 14.31 -3.00 -3.42
CA SER A 74 14.31 -3.61 -4.75
C SER A 74 15.11 -4.91 -4.80
N TRP A 75 16.24 -4.97 -4.09
CA TRP A 75 17.06 -6.18 -4.04
C TRP A 75 16.35 -7.35 -3.36
N LEU A 76 15.49 -7.06 -2.39
CA LEU A 76 14.64 -8.08 -1.74
C LEU A 76 13.73 -8.76 -2.76
N ILE A 77 13.08 -7.99 -3.62
CA ILE A 77 12.18 -8.53 -4.66
C ILE A 77 12.97 -9.22 -5.79
N PHE A 78 14.10 -8.63 -6.17
CA PHE A 78 15.04 -9.29 -7.09
C PHE A 78 15.46 -10.68 -6.56
N THR A 79 15.82 -10.77 -5.28
CA THR A 79 16.21 -12.03 -4.64
C THR A 79 15.09 -13.06 -4.69
N LEU A 80 13.86 -12.64 -4.40
CA LEU A 80 12.69 -13.52 -4.44
C LEU A 80 12.52 -14.15 -5.83
N TYR A 81 12.37 -13.33 -6.86
CA TYR A 81 12.08 -13.85 -8.20
C TYR A 81 13.27 -14.54 -8.85
N MET A 82 14.48 -14.03 -8.65
CA MET A 82 15.68 -14.70 -9.16
C MET A 82 15.87 -16.08 -8.54
N ALA A 83 15.62 -16.23 -7.24
CA ALA A 83 15.65 -17.53 -6.57
C ALA A 83 14.54 -18.46 -7.09
N LEU A 84 13.31 -17.95 -7.25
CA LEU A 84 12.18 -18.73 -7.78
C LEU A 84 12.47 -19.27 -9.20
N PHE A 85 12.95 -18.42 -10.12
CA PHE A 85 13.26 -18.86 -11.48
C PHE A 85 14.44 -19.83 -11.53
N LEU A 86 15.49 -19.60 -10.74
CA LEU A 86 16.60 -20.55 -10.65
C LEU A 86 16.14 -21.90 -10.09
N LEU A 87 15.29 -21.89 -9.07
CA LEU A 87 14.72 -23.09 -8.47
C LEU A 87 13.83 -23.84 -9.46
N LEU A 88 13.03 -23.12 -10.23
CA LEU A 88 12.23 -23.71 -11.31
C LEU A 88 13.11 -24.47 -12.30
N PHE A 89 14.22 -23.87 -12.78
CA PHE A 89 15.14 -24.56 -13.67
C PHE A 89 15.87 -25.73 -13.01
N ASP A 90 16.14 -25.67 -11.70
CA ASP A 90 16.73 -26.80 -10.98
C ASP A 90 15.71 -27.95 -10.80
N ILE A 91 14.42 -27.64 -10.59
CA ILE A 91 13.34 -28.64 -10.57
C ILE A 91 13.17 -29.28 -11.95
N LEU A 92 13.13 -28.48 -13.03
CA LEU A 92 13.02 -28.99 -14.40
C LEU A 92 14.17 -29.93 -14.75
N LYS A 93 15.35 -29.69 -14.21
CA LYS A 93 16.50 -30.60 -14.38
C LYS A 93 16.24 -31.99 -13.77
N LEU A 94 15.47 -32.12 -12.70
CA LEU A 94 15.08 -33.42 -12.12
C LEU A 94 14.24 -34.23 -13.11
N PHE A 95 13.47 -33.56 -13.97
CA PHE A 95 12.71 -34.16 -15.06
C PHE A 95 13.52 -34.28 -16.39
N LYS A 96 14.86 -34.23 -16.31
CA LYS A 96 15.78 -34.31 -17.45
C LYS A 96 15.69 -33.14 -18.45
N VAL A 97 14.96 -32.06 -18.13
CA VAL A 97 14.95 -30.83 -18.92
C VAL A 97 16.15 -29.98 -18.50
N VAL A 98 17.24 -30.06 -19.30
CA VAL A 98 18.50 -29.35 -18.98
C VAL A 98 18.62 -28.08 -19.82
N CYS A 99 18.66 -26.94 -19.15
CA CYS A 99 18.91 -25.66 -19.80
C CYS A 99 20.32 -25.13 -19.47
N LYS A 100 21.18 -25.01 -20.49
CA LYS A 100 22.54 -24.48 -20.35
C LYS A 100 22.56 -23.01 -19.90
N TYR A 101 21.57 -22.24 -20.34
CA TYR A 101 21.48 -20.79 -20.11
C TYR A 101 20.59 -20.41 -18.93
N ARG A 102 20.24 -21.36 -18.04
CA ARG A 102 19.28 -21.18 -16.93
C ARG A 102 19.50 -19.92 -16.10
N PHE A 103 20.75 -19.57 -15.76
CA PHE A 103 21.06 -18.37 -14.99
C PHE A 103 20.69 -17.09 -15.74
N TYR A 104 21.05 -16.99 -17.01
CA TYR A 104 20.77 -15.82 -17.84
C TYR A 104 19.27 -15.68 -18.13
N LEU A 105 18.58 -16.79 -18.38
CA LEU A 105 17.13 -16.79 -18.56
C LEU A 105 16.42 -16.38 -17.27
N SER A 106 16.84 -16.92 -16.11
CA SER A 106 16.30 -16.49 -14.81
C SER A 106 16.50 -14.99 -14.59
N LEU A 107 17.68 -14.47 -14.95
CA LEU A 107 17.96 -13.04 -14.84
C LEU A 107 17.08 -12.21 -15.76
N VAL A 108 16.93 -12.61 -17.03
CA VAL A 108 16.07 -11.90 -18.01
C VAL A 108 14.61 -11.91 -17.55
N PHE A 109 14.08 -13.05 -17.12
CA PHE A 109 12.71 -13.14 -16.62
C PHE A 109 12.51 -12.30 -15.36
N THR A 110 13.48 -12.33 -14.43
CA THR A 110 13.43 -11.51 -13.22
C THR A 110 13.40 -10.02 -13.58
N LEU A 111 14.32 -9.56 -14.41
CA LEU A 111 14.39 -8.14 -14.81
C LEU A 111 13.14 -7.70 -15.60
N GLY A 112 12.65 -8.57 -16.50
CA GLY A 112 11.39 -8.30 -17.21
C GLY A 112 10.20 -8.16 -16.27
N LEU A 113 10.08 -9.07 -15.29
CA LEU A 113 9.01 -9.04 -14.30
C LEU A 113 9.10 -7.81 -13.39
N LEU A 114 10.31 -7.44 -12.96
CA LEU A 114 10.54 -6.21 -12.19
C LEU A 114 10.20 -4.97 -13.02
N GLY A 115 10.56 -4.94 -14.31
CA GLY A 115 10.18 -3.85 -15.21
C GLY A 115 8.67 -3.70 -15.34
N CYS A 116 7.92 -4.79 -15.51
CA CYS A 116 6.46 -4.78 -15.48
C CYS A 116 5.92 -4.30 -14.12
N GLY A 117 6.55 -4.75 -13.02
CA GLY A 117 6.15 -4.33 -11.67
C GLY A 117 6.33 -2.83 -11.41
N VAL A 118 7.43 -2.23 -11.91
CA VAL A 118 7.64 -0.77 -11.86
C VAL A 118 6.59 -0.04 -12.71
N TYR A 119 6.32 -0.56 -13.90
CA TYR A 119 5.29 0.03 -14.77
C TYR A 119 3.93 0.07 -14.08
N ASN A 120 3.46 -1.05 -13.52
CA ASN A 120 2.17 -1.13 -12.81
C ASN A 120 2.12 -0.22 -11.58
N TYR A 121 3.25 -0.05 -10.88
CA TYR A 121 3.34 0.87 -9.75
C TYR A 121 3.15 2.33 -10.15
N HIS A 122 3.76 2.75 -11.27
CA HIS A 122 3.72 4.14 -11.73
C HIS A 122 2.47 4.49 -12.55
N HIS A 123 1.62 3.51 -12.85
CA HIS A 123 0.38 3.69 -13.63
C HIS A 123 -0.81 3.15 -12.82
N PRO A 124 -1.26 3.90 -11.79
CA PRO A 124 -2.42 3.50 -11.01
C PRO A 124 -3.67 3.39 -11.89
N GLU A 125 -4.43 2.33 -11.67
CA GLU A 125 -5.72 2.14 -12.32
C GLU A 125 -6.80 3.00 -11.67
N THR A 126 -7.82 3.38 -12.44
CA THR A 126 -9.01 4.05 -11.92
C THR A 126 -10.19 3.10 -12.01
N ASN A 127 -10.64 2.63 -10.84
CA ASN A 127 -11.76 1.70 -10.74
C ASN A 127 -13.06 2.45 -10.42
N VAL A 128 -14.07 2.31 -11.26
CA VAL A 128 -15.37 2.98 -11.08
C VAL A 128 -16.41 1.97 -10.61
N VAL A 129 -17.04 2.26 -9.47
CA VAL A 129 -18.07 1.41 -8.86
C VAL A 129 -19.32 2.24 -8.60
N SER A 130 -20.48 1.76 -9.06
CA SER A 130 -21.75 2.38 -8.72
C SER A 130 -22.31 1.75 -7.45
N ILE A 131 -22.63 2.59 -6.46
CA ILE A 131 -23.21 2.19 -5.18
C ILE A 131 -24.66 2.68 -5.16
N LEU A 132 -25.59 1.77 -5.07
CA LEU A 132 -27.01 2.07 -4.95
C LEU A 132 -27.45 1.89 -3.50
N THR A 133 -27.95 2.96 -2.88
CA THR A 133 -28.58 2.88 -1.56
C THR A 133 -30.07 3.08 -1.64
N ASN A 134 -30.82 2.32 -0.85
CA ASN A 134 -32.27 2.50 -0.71
C ASN A 134 -32.64 3.63 0.25
N LYS A 135 -31.65 4.30 0.84
CA LYS A 135 -31.85 5.36 1.83
C LYS A 135 -31.87 6.73 1.15
N ARG A 136 -32.76 7.60 1.61
CA ARG A 136 -32.90 8.96 1.05
C ARG A 136 -31.96 9.94 1.74
N TYR A 137 -31.22 10.71 0.95
CA TYR A 137 -30.53 11.90 1.41
C TYR A 137 -31.14 13.15 0.73
N GLU A 138 -30.97 14.32 1.36
CA GLU A 138 -31.76 15.51 1.03
C GLU A 138 -31.51 15.99 -0.41
N ASP A 139 -32.62 16.22 -1.13
CA ASP A 139 -32.83 17.05 -2.33
C ASP A 139 -31.74 17.13 -3.42
N THR A 140 -30.81 16.22 -3.49
CA THR A 140 -29.88 16.12 -4.62
C THR A 140 -30.24 14.94 -5.52
N PRO A 141 -30.83 15.17 -6.69
CA PRO A 141 -31.19 14.09 -7.61
C PRO A 141 -30.00 13.50 -8.38
N GLN A 142 -28.79 13.92 -8.05
CA GLN A 142 -27.58 13.48 -8.77
C GLN A 142 -26.71 12.57 -7.92
N ALA A 143 -26.14 11.56 -8.58
CA ALA A 143 -25.09 10.73 -8.01
C ALA A 143 -23.94 11.59 -7.51
N ILE A 144 -23.46 11.33 -6.30
CA ILE A 144 -22.28 11.97 -5.74
C ILE A 144 -21.05 11.21 -6.21
N LYS A 145 -20.10 11.92 -6.76
CA LYS A 145 -18.80 11.35 -7.16
C LYS A 145 -17.85 11.39 -5.97
N ILE A 146 -17.54 10.23 -5.42
CA ILE A 146 -16.59 10.07 -4.33
C ILE A 146 -15.29 9.51 -4.90
N VAL A 147 -14.17 10.21 -4.74
CA VAL A 147 -12.85 9.62 -4.96
C VAL A 147 -12.35 9.06 -3.64
N ALA A 148 -12.04 7.77 -3.63
CA ALA A 148 -11.53 7.06 -2.46
C ALA A 148 -10.13 6.51 -2.75
N ILE A 149 -9.21 6.77 -1.83
CA ILE A 149 -7.83 6.30 -1.88
C ILE A 149 -7.41 5.75 -0.52
N SER A 150 -6.40 4.91 -0.50
CA SER A 150 -5.73 4.42 0.70
C SER A 150 -4.25 4.19 0.43
N ASP A 151 -3.48 4.00 1.49
CA ASP A 151 -2.12 3.47 1.38
C ASP A 151 -1.23 4.29 0.42
N VAL A 152 -1.15 5.59 0.66
CA VAL A 152 -0.33 6.53 -0.14
C VAL A 152 1.14 6.44 0.26
N HIS A 153 1.41 6.13 1.54
CA HIS A 153 2.75 5.92 2.10
C HIS A 153 3.74 7.02 1.73
N LEU A 154 3.36 8.27 1.99
CA LEU A 154 4.25 9.43 1.78
C LEU A 154 5.50 9.31 2.65
N GLY A 155 6.65 9.48 2.05
CA GLY A 155 7.95 9.32 2.72
C GLY A 155 9.08 9.10 1.73
N ASN A 156 10.09 8.33 2.14
CA ASN A 156 11.26 8.05 1.29
C ASN A 156 10.94 7.26 0.02
N GLY A 157 9.84 6.47 -0.01
CA GLY A 157 9.41 5.71 -1.19
C GLY A 157 8.53 6.55 -2.13
N THR A 158 7.59 7.29 -1.56
CA THR A 158 6.62 8.13 -2.27
C THR A 158 6.84 9.59 -1.90
N GLY A 159 7.69 10.28 -2.66
CA GLY A 159 8.06 11.68 -2.43
C GLY A 159 7.10 12.69 -3.06
N LYS A 160 7.41 13.98 -2.90
CA LYS A 160 6.62 15.12 -3.37
C LYS A 160 6.21 15.03 -4.84
N ALA A 161 7.11 14.59 -5.74
CA ALA A 161 6.83 14.49 -7.16
C ALA A 161 5.75 13.44 -7.51
N ALA A 162 5.70 12.33 -6.75
CA ALA A 162 4.65 11.33 -6.89
C ALA A 162 3.33 11.84 -6.31
N LEU A 163 3.36 12.48 -5.14
CA LEU A 163 2.19 13.08 -4.52
C LEU A 163 1.53 14.11 -5.45
N LYS A 164 2.31 14.98 -6.08
CA LYS A 164 1.78 15.95 -7.04
C LYS A 164 0.98 15.28 -8.17
N LYS A 165 1.51 14.20 -8.75
CA LYS A 165 0.79 13.43 -9.79
C LYS A 165 -0.50 12.81 -9.25
N TYR A 166 -0.51 12.31 -8.01
CA TYR A 166 -1.71 11.75 -7.40
C TYR A 166 -2.77 12.84 -7.17
N VAL A 167 -2.37 14.01 -6.70
CA VAL A 167 -3.28 15.15 -6.51
C VAL A 167 -3.87 15.61 -7.86
N GLU A 168 -3.05 15.71 -8.91
CA GLU A 168 -3.50 16.03 -10.26
C GLU A 168 -4.50 14.98 -10.78
N MET A 169 -4.21 13.69 -10.56
CA MET A 169 -5.08 12.58 -10.99
C MET A 169 -6.42 12.59 -10.23
N ILE A 170 -6.41 12.86 -8.93
CA ILE A 170 -7.62 12.96 -8.09
C ILE A 170 -8.46 14.17 -8.54
N ASN A 171 -7.85 15.34 -8.66
CA ASN A 171 -8.54 16.57 -9.04
C ASN A 171 -9.14 16.51 -10.46
N ALA A 172 -8.48 15.77 -11.37
CA ALA A 172 -8.99 15.56 -12.74
C ALA A 172 -10.31 14.79 -12.77
N GLN A 173 -10.67 14.09 -11.70
CA GLN A 173 -11.95 13.41 -11.58
C GLN A 173 -13.09 14.35 -11.16
N HIS A 174 -12.79 15.56 -10.72
CA HIS A 174 -13.78 16.52 -10.19
C HIS A 174 -14.65 15.89 -9.09
N PRO A 175 -14.06 15.37 -7.99
CA PRO A 175 -14.80 14.71 -6.95
C PRO A 175 -15.65 15.70 -6.15
N ASP A 176 -16.84 15.25 -5.72
CA ASP A 176 -17.63 15.96 -4.72
C ASP A 176 -17.06 15.75 -3.32
N LEU A 177 -16.52 14.54 -3.06
CA LEU A 177 -15.99 14.10 -1.77
C LEU A 177 -14.71 13.30 -2.01
N ILE A 178 -13.70 13.50 -1.13
CA ILE A 178 -12.50 12.67 -1.11
C ILE A 178 -12.44 11.89 0.21
N LEU A 179 -12.23 10.58 0.12
CA LEU A 179 -12.07 9.67 1.25
C LEU A 179 -10.68 9.05 1.24
N ILE A 180 -10.00 9.05 2.39
CA ILE A 180 -8.67 8.49 2.57
C ILE A 180 -8.72 7.45 3.69
N SER A 181 -8.60 6.17 3.34
CA SER A 181 -8.70 5.08 4.31
C SER A 181 -7.34 4.67 4.88
N GLY A 182 -6.65 5.61 5.54
CA GLY A 182 -5.42 5.36 6.30
C GLY A 182 -4.14 5.22 5.47
N ASP A 183 -3.04 5.09 6.19
CA ASP A 183 -1.67 4.91 5.66
C ASP A 183 -1.29 5.99 4.62
N LEU A 184 -1.61 7.25 4.95
CA LEU A 184 -1.15 8.41 4.19
C LEU A 184 0.37 8.61 4.36
N ILE A 185 0.87 8.36 5.59
CA ILE A 185 2.26 8.53 5.98
C ILE A 185 2.92 7.15 6.07
N ASP A 186 4.15 6.99 5.59
CA ASP A 186 4.85 5.69 5.65
C ASP A 186 5.47 5.43 7.05
N ASN A 187 6.75 5.71 7.23
CA ASN A 187 7.50 5.35 8.45
C ASN A 187 7.94 6.55 9.28
N SER A 188 7.82 7.76 8.75
CA SER A 188 8.26 9.00 9.38
C SER A 188 7.63 10.21 8.71
N VAL A 189 7.30 11.23 9.51
CA VAL A 189 6.83 12.55 9.02
C VAL A 189 7.98 13.43 8.53
N VAL A 190 9.23 13.10 8.83
CA VAL A 190 10.39 13.93 8.50
C VAL A 190 10.50 14.24 7.01
N PRO A 191 10.40 13.26 6.08
CA PRO A 191 10.42 13.55 4.65
C PRO A 191 9.29 14.49 4.21
N LEU A 192 8.11 14.38 4.83
CA LEU A 192 6.94 15.18 4.49
C LEU A 192 7.18 16.68 4.81
N TYR A 193 7.77 16.95 5.95
CA TYR A 193 8.18 18.33 6.31
C TYR A 193 9.35 18.83 5.46
N THR A 194 10.37 17.99 5.24
CA THR A 194 11.57 18.37 4.49
C THR A 194 11.24 18.73 3.04
N GLU A 195 10.31 18.01 2.41
CA GLU A 195 9.88 18.27 1.04
C GLU A 195 8.66 19.21 0.95
N ASN A 196 8.14 19.69 2.08
CA ASN A 196 6.95 20.55 2.17
C ASN A 196 5.73 19.94 1.42
N MET A 197 5.44 18.65 1.68
CA MET A 197 4.38 17.93 0.98
C MET A 197 2.95 18.39 1.36
N ALA A 198 2.80 19.13 2.46
CA ALA A 198 1.52 19.72 2.86
C ALA A 198 0.97 20.71 1.84
N GLU A 199 1.84 21.33 1.03
CA GLU A 199 1.45 22.23 -0.07
C GLU A 199 0.66 21.46 -1.14
N GLU A 200 1.15 20.31 -1.59
CA GLU A 200 0.46 19.47 -2.57
C GLU A 200 -0.86 18.91 -2.02
N LEU A 201 -0.89 18.49 -0.75
CA LEU A 201 -2.13 18.06 -0.11
C LEU A 201 -3.14 19.21 -0.01
N GLY A 202 -2.66 20.46 0.10
CA GLY A 202 -3.46 21.68 0.07
C GLY A 202 -4.17 21.92 -1.27
N ASP A 203 -3.65 21.35 -2.35
CA ASP A 203 -4.22 21.48 -3.71
C ASP A 203 -5.37 20.50 -3.99
N LEU A 204 -5.67 19.56 -3.09
CA LEU A 204 -6.81 18.65 -3.22
C LEU A 204 -8.13 19.45 -3.19
N LYS A 205 -9.06 19.12 -4.10
CA LYS A 205 -10.31 19.84 -4.29
C LYS A 205 -11.51 18.90 -4.20
N ALA A 206 -12.37 19.12 -3.20
CA ALA A 206 -13.65 18.43 -3.05
C ALA A 206 -14.63 19.34 -2.30
N PRO A 207 -15.74 19.79 -2.91
CA PRO A 207 -16.70 20.73 -2.29
C PRO A 207 -17.30 20.21 -0.98
N MET A 208 -17.47 18.88 -0.84
CA MET A 208 -18.03 18.26 0.36
C MET A 208 -16.97 17.93 1.41
N GLY A 209 -15.68 18.18 1.10
CA GLY A 209 -14.57 17.99 2.01
C GLY A 209 -13.70 16.78 1.70
N ILE A 210 -12.62 16.67 2.47
CA ILE A 210 -11.61 15.60 2.39
C ILE A 210 -11.57 14.96 3.77
N TYR A 211 -11.90 13.68 3.87
CA TYR A 211 -11.96 12.97 5.15
C TYR A 211 -11.02 11.79 5.16
N MET A 212 -10.37 11.57 6.29
CA MET A 212 -9.39 10.53 6.47
C MET A 212 -9.60 9.81 7.80
N VAL A 213 -9.30 8.50 7.82
CA VAL A 213 -9.04 7.74 9.04
C VAL A 213 -7.57 7.39 9.16
N LEU A 214 -7.12 7.04 10.36
CA LEU A 214 -5.75 6.57 10.57
C LEU A 214 -5.60 5.12 10.08
N GLY A 215 -4.41 4.80 9.57
CA GLY A 215 -3.96 3.43 9.38
C GLY A 215 -2.87 3.05 10.39
N ASN A 216 -2.32 1.85 10.26
CA ASN A 216 -1.28 1.39 11.18
C ASN A 216 0.06 2.13 10.98
N HIS A 217 0.32 2.66 9.80
CA HIS A 217 1.56 3.40 9.53
C HIS A 217 1.59 4.77 10.22
N GLU A 218 0.45 5.44 10.46
CA GLU A 218 0.42 6.64 11.29
C GLU A 218 0.86 6.33 12.74
N TYR A 219 0.57 5.13 13.26
CA TYR A 219 1.08 4.68 14.56
C TYR A 219 2.58 4.32 14.52
N ILE A 220 3.04 3.69 13.44
CA ILE A 220 4.46 3.35 13.24
C ILE A 220 5.34 4.59 13.12
N SER A 221 4.86 5.62 12.42
CA SER A 221 5.57 6.89 12.21
C SER A 221 5.54 7.82 13.42
N GLY A 222 4.74 7.49 14.44
CA GLY A 222 4.50 8.31 15.63
C GLY A 222 3.17 9.03 15.56
N ILE A 223 2.18 8.52 16.30
CA ILE A 223 0.77 8.94 16.20
C ILE A 223 0.56 10.44 16.40
N ASP A 224 1.23 11.04 17.40
CA ASP A 224 1.05 12.46 17.72
C ASP A 224 1.65 13.36 16.63
N GLU A 225 2.79 12.98 16.06
CA GLU A 225 3.43 13.68 14.95
C GLU A 225 2.58 13.57 13.68
N SER A 226 2.08 12.38 13.39
CA SER A 226 1.21 12.12 12.23
C SER A 226 -0.07 12.93 12.30
N ILE A 227 -0.74 12.96 13.45
CA ILE A 227 -1.94 13.79 13.67
C ILE A 227 -1.63 15.27 13.52
N ARG A 228 -0.50 15.75 14.05
CA ARG A 228 -0.08 17.16 13.87
C ARG A 228 0.12 17.50 12.40
N TYR A 229 0.79 16.62 11.66
CA TYR A 229 1.00 16.81 10.23
C TYR A 229 -0.32 16.84 9.46
N ILE A 230 -1.20 15.85 9.65
CA ILE A 230 -2.51 15.77 8.98
C ILE A 230 -3.33 17.04 9.28
N LYS A 231 -3.35 17.51 10.52
CA LYS A 231 -4.06 18.75 10.92
C LYS A 231 -3.48 20.03 10.30
N SER A 232 -2.27 20.01 9.76
CA SER A 232 -1.69 21.15 9.02
C SER A 232 -2.13 21.17 7.54
N THR A 233 -2.94 20.22 7.11
CA THR A 233 -3.49 20.09 5.77
C THR A 233 -5.01 20.31 5.80
N PRO A 234 -5.71 20.45 4.65
CA PRO A 234 -7.16 20.55 4.62
C PRO A 234 -7.91 19.25 4.94
N ILE A 235 -7.20 18.17 5.23
CA ILE A 235 -7.78 16.84 5.50
C ILE A 235 -8.42 16.83 6.89
N GLN A 236 -9.70 16.46 6.95
CA GLN A 236 -10.44 16.26 8.19
C GLN A 236 -10.24 14.84 8.70
N LEU A 237 -9.54 14.71 9.83
CA LEU A 237 -9.28 13.42 10.45
C LEU A 237 -10.49 12.95 11.25
N LEU A 238 -11.03 11.81 10.91
CA LEU A 238 -12.03 11.07 11.68
C LEU A 238 -11.33 10.01 12.53
N ARG A 239 -11.55 10.06 13.83
CA ARG A 239 -10.99 9.11 14.77
C ARG A 239 -12.06 8.70 15.77
N ASP A 240 -12.59 7.50 15.62
CA ASP A 240 -13.74 6.99 16.37
C ASP A 240 -14.88 8.01 16.46
N SER A 241 -15.23 8.59 15.32
CA SER A 241 -16.14 9.71 15.23
C SER A 241 -17.09 9.60 14.04
N VAL A 242 -18.17 10.33 14.12
CA VAL A 242 -19.21 10.42 13.10
C VAL A 242 -19.37 11.87 12.69
N VAL A 243 -19.46 12.13 11.39
CA VAL A 243 -19.80 13.44 10.83
C VAL A 243 -20.97 13.29 9.86
N THR A 244 -21.88 14.25 9.88
CA THR A 244 -22.97 14.33 8.89
C THR A 244 -22.60 15.38 7.83
N LEU A 245 -22.55 14.98 6.58
CA LEU A 245 -22.29 15.87 5.46
C LEU A 245 -23.51 16.76 5.18
N PRO A 246 -23.32 17.89 4.45
CA PRO A 246 -24.41 18.84 4.17
C PRO A 246 -25.62 18.20 3.46
N ASN A 247 -25.44 17.14 2.70
CA ASN A 247 -26.49 16.40 2.02
C ASN A 247 -27.12 15.26 2.86
N GLY A 248 -26.73 15.13 4.13
CA GLY A 248 -27.28 14.15 5.06
C GLY A 248 -26.57 12.79 5.07
N ILE A 249 -25.58 12.52 4.21
CA ILE A 249 -24.74 11.33 4.29
C ILE A 249 -23.94 11.37 5.60
N GLN A 250 -23.88 10.25 6.30
CA GLN A 250 -23.12 10.11 7.54
C GLN A 250 -21.82 9.35 7.28
N LEU A 251 -20.69 9.97 7.60
CA LEU A 251 -19.38 9.34 7.54
C LEU A 251 -19.00 8.87 8.94
N ILE A 252 -18.66 7.60 9.07
CA ILE A 252 -18.10 7.01 10.28
C ILE A 252 -16.62 6.75 10.01
N GLY A 253 -15.75 7.30 10.84
CA GLY A 253 -14.31 7.01 10.80
C GLY A 253 -13.88 6.26 12.05
N ARG A 254 -13.42 5.02 11.88
CA ARG A 254 -12.84 4.23 12.98
C ARG A 254 -11.35 4.53 13.13
N ASP A 255 -10.88 4.52 14.37
CA ASP A 255 -9.44 4.51 14.64
C ASP A 255 -8.84 3.17 14.20
N ASP A 256 -7.54 3.13 13.91
CA ASP A 256 -6.90 1.88 13.50
C ASP A 256 -6.86 0.83 14.61
N ARG A 257 -6.84 -0.45 14.24
CA ARG A 257 -6.74 -1.59 15.18
C ARG A 257 -5.47 -1.61 16.02
N HIS A 258 -4.47 -0.82 15.65
CA HIS A 258 -3.27 -0.57 16.46
C HIS A 258 -3.64 0.04 17.82
N ASN A 259 -4.68 0.89 17.85
CA ASN A 259 -5.29 1.36 19.10
C ASN A 259 -6.25 0.30 19.64
N ARG A 260 -5.79 -0.49 20.59
CA ARG A 260 -6.62 -1.52 21.26
C ARG A 260 -7.80 -0.95 22.07
N LYS A 261 -7.85 0.37 22.25
CA LYS A 261 -8.94 1.09 22.94
C LYS A 261 -9.90 1.77 21.97
N ARG A 262 -9.77 1.47 20.64
CA ARG A 262 -10.70 2.02 19.65
C ARG A 262 -12.13 1.62 19.96
N ARG A 263 -13.07 2.51 19.67
CA ARG A 263 -14.49 2.24 19.85
C ARG A 263 -14.98 1.13 18.92
N SER A 264 -15.89 0.32 19.41
CA SER A 264 -16.61 -0.65 18.57
C SER A 264 -17.51 0.08 17.57
N LEU A 265 -17.83 -0.59 16.45
CA LEU A 265 -18.78 -0.05 15.48
C LEU A 265 -20.15 0.20 16.12
N GLN A 266 -20.60 -0.66 17.02
CA GLN A 266 -21.86 -0.53 17.75
C GLN A 266 -21.91 0.77 18.58
N GLU A 267 -20.83 1.13 19.29
CA GLU A 267 -20.74 2.38 20.04
C GLU A 267 -20.78 3.62 19.13
N LEU A 268 -20.21 3.55 17.95
CA LEU A 268 -20.25 4.65 16.98
C LEU A 268 -21.64 4.80 16.37
N MET A 269 -22.37 3.70 16.21
CA MET A 269 -23.72 3.68 15.64
C MET A 269 -24.81 4.26 16.58
N VAL A 270 -24.53 4.49 17.86
CA VAL A 270 -25.56 4.97 18.85
C VAL A 270 -26.25 6.25 18.40
N ASN A 271 -25.51 7.18 17.78
CA ASN A 271 -26.03 8.48 17.36
C ASN A 271 -26.21 8.59 15.84
N VAL A 272 -26.16 7.48 15.13
CA VAL A 272 -26.29 7.45 13.67
C VAL A 272 -27.75 7.24 13.26
N ASN A 273 -28.23 8.07 12.35
CA ASN A 273 -29.58 7.94 11.80
C ASN A 273 -29.58 6.87 10.69
N LYS A 274 -30.06 5.67 11.00
CA LYS A 274 -30.11 4.52 10.08
C LYS A 274 -31.01 4.72 8.85
N SER A 275 -31.85 5.76 8.81
CA SER A 275 -32.65 6.10 7.62
C SER A 275 -31.87 6.89 6.57
N LYS A 276 -30.69 7.39 6.93
CA LYS A 276 -29.80 8.13 6.02
C LYS A 276 -28.65 7.23 5.56
N PRO A 277 -28.04 7.50 4.39
CA PRO A 277 -26.88 6.74 3.93
C PRO A 277 -25.70 6.86 4.90
N ILE A 278 -24.99 5.76 5.07
CA ILE A 278 -23.87 5.63 6.00
C ILE A 278 -22.64 5.09 5.25
N ILE A 279 -21.56 5.83 5.29
CA ILE A 279 -20.26 5.40 4.75
C ILE A 279 -19.31 5.18 5.92
N LEU A 280 -18.68 4.02 5.95
CA LEU A 280 -17.68 3.63 6.96
C LEU A 280 -16.29 3.66 6.35
N LEU A 281 -15.36 4.34 7.00
CA LEU A 281 -13.93 4.21 6.79
C LEU A 281 -13.34 3.41 7.95
N ASP A 282 -12.78 2.25 7.65
CA ASP A 282 -11.97 1.44 8.57
C ASP A 282 -10.78 0.91 7.78
N HIS A 283 -9.56 1.30 8.16
CA HIS A 283 -8.38 1.00 7.37
C HIS A 283 -8.18 -0.50 7.15
N GLN A 284 -8.30 -1.31 8.20
CA GLN A 284 -8.08 -2.75 8.13
C GLN A 284 -9.40 -3.53 7.91
N PRO A 285 -9.54 -4.32 6.83
CA PRO A 285 -10.79 -4.98 6.45
C PRO A 285 -11.04 -6.27 7.25
N PHE A 286 -11.36 -6.12 8.52
CA PHE A 286 -11.77 -7.20 9.41
C PHE A 286 -13.18 -6.98 9.95
N ASP A 287 -13.81 -8.06 10.40
CA ASP A 287 -15.14 -8.03 11.03
C ASP A 287 -16.22 -7.47 10.06
N LEU A 288 -16.17 -7.86 8.78
CA LEU A 288 -17.05 -7.33 7.73
C LEU A 288 -18.53 -7.70 7.96
N GLU A 289 -18.80 -8.78 8.72
CA GLU A 289 -20.15 -9.12 9.19
C GLU A 289 -20.76 -8.04 10.10
N GLU A 290 -19.94 -7.36 10.91
CA GLU A 290 -20.42 -6.25 11.76
C GLU A 290 -20.90 -5.07 10.89
N THR A 291 -20.28 -4.84 9.74
CA THR A 291 -20.65 -3.79 8.78
C THR A 291 -22.05 -4.01 8.23
N GLU A 292 -22.34 -5.24 7.80
CA GLU A 292 -23.68 -5.61 7.34
C GLU A 292 -24.72 -5.50 8.45
N ALA A 293 -24.43 -6.07 9.63
CA ALA A 293 -25.34 -6.05 10.78
C ALA A 293 -25.64 -4.63 11.27
N ALA A 294 -24.70 -3.69 11.13
CA ALA A 294 -24.88 -2.29 11.46
C ALA A 294 -25.75 -1.53 10.43
N GLY A 295 -25.92 -2.04 9.23
CA GLY A 295 -26.65 -1.41 8.13
C GLY A 295 -25.87 -0.28 7.46
N ILE A 296 -24.55 -0.45 7.33
CA ILE A 296 -23.64 0.43 6.57
C ILE A 296 -23.93 0.26 5.08
N ASP A 297 -24.02 1.36 4.33
CA ASP A 297 -24.24 1.30 2.88
C ASP A 297 -22.94 1.04 2.12
N LEU A 298 -21.85 1.71 2.51
CA LEU A 298 -20.53 1.54 1.91
C LEU A 298 -19.45 1.48 2.99
N GLN A 299 -18.62 0.44 2.99
CA GLN A 299 -17.33 0.44 3.69
C GLN A 299 -16.19 0.54 2.68
N PHE A 300 -15.23 1.43 2.97
CA PHE A 300 -13.98 1.54 2.22
C PHE A 300 -12.79 1.29 3.15
N SER A 301 -11.94 0.34 2.75
CA SER A 301 -10.78 -0.12 3.51
C SER A 301 -9.53 -0.19 2.60
N GLY A 302 -8.35 -0.27 3.20
CA GLY A 302 -7.06 -0.46 2.53
C GLY A 302 -6.24 -1.57 3.17
N HIS A 303 -4.99 -1.26 3.57
CA HIS A 303 -4.07 -2.08 4.37
C HIS A 303 -3.47 -3.30 3.68
N THR A 304 -4.23 -4.05 2.90
CA THR A 304 -3.81 -5.36 2.39
C THR A 304 -2.82 -5.26 1.24
N HIS A 305 -2.81 -4.12 0.53
CA HIS A 305 -2.10 -3.91 -0.73
C HIS A 305 -2.34 -5.02 -1.78
N HIS A 306 -3.38 -5.85 -1.58
CA HIS A 306 -3.56 -7.11 -2.33
C HIS A 306 -2.28 -7.97 -2.34
N GLY A 307 -1.53 -7.94 -1.23
CA GLY A 307 -0.23 -8.60 -1.10
C GLY A 307 0.91 -7.94 -1.89
N GLN A 308 0.66 -6.87 -2.65
CA GLN A 308 1.62 -6.07 -3.43
C GLN A 308 2.35 -6.83 -4.53
N ILE A 309 2.85 -8.04 -4.27
CA ILE A 309 3.58 -8.89 -5.22
C ILE A 309 3.12 -10.35 -5.11
N TRP A 310 2.94 -11.01 -6.24
CA TRP A 310 2.73 -12.45 -6.29
C TRP A 310 3.99 -13.20 -5.79
N PRO A 311 3.89 -14.28 -4.99
CA PRO A 311 2.67 -14.95 -4.53
C PRO A 311 2.13 -14.47 -3.18
N ILE A 312 2.54 -13.31 -2.67
CA ILE A 312 2.11 -12.80 -1.36
C ILE A 312 0.60 -12.47 -1.37
N SER A 313 0.00 -12.19 -2.53
CA SER A 313 -1.45 -12.05 -2.68
C SER A 313 -2.22 -13.26 -2.14
N TRP A 314 -1.72 -14.48 -2.31
CA TRP A 314 -2.35 -15.67 -1.73
C TRP A 314 -2.31 -15.70 -0.20
N VAL A 315 -1.29 -15.10 0.39
CA VAL A 315 -1.20 -14.97 1.86
C VAL A 315 -2.25 -13.98 2.36
N THR A 316 -2.40 -12.83 1.72
CA THR A 316 -3.44 -11.85 2.10
C THR A 316 -4.85 -12.41 1.88
N GLU A 317 -5.10 -13.14 0.79
CA GLU A 317 -6.37 -13.83 0.54
C GLU A 317 -6.72 -14.88 1.61
N SER A 318 -5.70 -15.48 2.25
CA SER A 318 -5.92 -16.46 3.32
C SER A 318 -6.14 -15.84 4.71
N ILE A 319 -5.73 -14.58 4.90
CA ILE A 319 -5.81 -13.87 6.19
C ILE A 319 -7.08 -13.02 6.30
N PHE A 320 -7.46 -12.33 5.21
CA PHE A 320 -8.56 -11.38 5.22
C PHE A 320 -9.83 -11.99 4.62
N GLU A 321 -10.98 -11.68 5.19
CA GLU A 321 -12.31 -12.09 4.70
C GLU A 321 -12.55 -11.57 3.26
N GLN A 322 -11.98 -10.41 2.96
CA GLN A 322 -11.88 -9.81 1.65
C GLN A 322 -10.54 -9.08 1.57
N SER A 323 -9.64 -9.55 0.70
CA SER A 323 -8.30 -8.98 0.59
C SER A 323 -8.21 -7.84 -0.43
N HIS A 324 -9.15 -7.76 -1.40
CA HIS A 324 -9.14 -6.74 -2.45
C HIS A 324 -10.48 -6.66 -3.19
N GLY A 325 -10.71 -5.48 -3.79
CA GLY A 325 -11.78 -5.22 -4.74
C GLY A 325 -13.14 -5.01 -4.09
N TYR A 326 -14.15 -4.97 -4.94
CA TYR A 326 -15.53 -4.79 -4.56
C TYR A 326 -16.22 -6.12 -4.24
N ARG A 327 -17.01 -6.13 -3.16
CA ARG A 327 -17.92 -7.23 -2.84
C ARG A 327 -19.16 -6.70 -2.12
N GLN A 328 -20.30 -7.27 -2.44
CA GLN A 328 -21.54 -7.02 -1.70
C GLN A 328 -21.67 -8.03 -0.56
N TRP A 329 -21.88 -7.54 0.64
CA TRP A 329 -22.14 -8.28 1.87
C TRP A 329 -23.58 -7.97 2.29
N GLY A 330 -24.53 -8.87 1.96
CA GLY A 330 -25.95 -8.60 2.16
C GLY A 330 -26.39 -7.31 1.46
N ASN A 331 -26.82 -6.31 2.25
CA ASN A 331 -27.20 -4.98 1.76
C ASN A 331 -26.04 -3.97 1.81
N SER A 332 -24.87 -4.35 2.32
CA SER A 332 -23.69 -3.48 2.41
C SER A 332 -22.75 -3.67 1.24
N HIS A 333 -22.19 -2.59 0.75
CA HIS A 333 -21.14 -2.59 -0.24
C HIS A 333 -19.79 -2.45 0.46
N VAL A 334 -18.85 -3.35 0.20
CA VAL A 334 -17.49 -3.29 0.77
C VAL A 334 -16.49 -3.21 -0.36
N TYR A 335 -15.57 -2.27 -0.26
CA TYR A 335 -14.43 -2.18 -1.16
C TYR A 335 -13.12 -2.17 -0.34
N VAL A 336 -12.23 -3.09 -0.68
CA VAL A 336 -10.88 -3.14 -0.10
C VAL A 336 -9.90 -2.73 -1.18
N SER A 337 -9.23 -1.61 -0.99
CA SER A 337 -8.29 -1.07 -1.96
C SER A 337 -6.94 -1.78 -1.88
N SER A 338 -6.30 -1.92 -3.04
CA SER A 338 -4.89 -2.34 -3.12
C SER A 338 -3.91 -1.20 -2.82
N GLY A 339 -4.43 0.02 -2.63
CA GLY A 339 -3.63 1.21 -2.35
C GLY A 339 -3.24 2.02 -3.59
N LEU A 340 -3.20 3.35 -3.43
CA LEU A 340 -2.78 4.27 -4.48
C LEU A 340 -1.26 4.19 -4.74
N SER A 341 -0.51 3.95 -3.67
CA SER A 341 0.92 3.69 -3.71
C SER A 341 1.22 2.38 -2.96
N LEU A 342 2.37 2.29 -2.32
CA LEU A 342 2.78 1.12 -1.55
C LEU A 342 3.91 1.47 -0.59
N TRP A 343 4.13 0.63 0.39
CA TRP A 343 5.30 0.70 1.25
C TRP A 343 6.41 -0.24 0.74
N GLY A 344 7.68 0.14 0.98
CA GLY A 344 8.80 -0.73 0.64
C GLY A 344 9.19 -0.70 -0.84
N PRO A 345 9.31 -1.86 -1.50
CA PRO A 345 9.84 -1.95 -2.85
C PRO A 345 8.86 -1.43 -3.91
N PRO A 346 9.33 -0.62 -4.89
CA PRO A 346 8.46 0.06 -5.86
C PRO A 346 7.98 -0.89 -6.98
N PHE A 347 7.31 -2.00 -6.61
CA PHE A 347 6.84 -2.99 -7.57
C PHE A 347 5.42 -3.44 -7.26
N ARG A 348 4.60 -3.50 -8.30
CA ARG A 348 3.30 -4.16 -8.33
C ARG A 348 3.38 -5.34 -9.30
N ILE A 349 3.41 -6.56 -8.79
CA ILE A 349 3.55 -7.78 -9.59
C ILE A 349 2.38 -8.71 -9.32
N GLY A 350 1.50 -8.87 -10.31
CA GLY A 350 0.22 -9.56 -10.16
C GLY A 350 -0.83 -8.75 -9.40
N THR A 351 -0.53 -7.48 -9.11
CA THR A 351 -1.40 -6.49 -8.47
C THR A 351 -1.18 -5.12 -9.11
N TYR A 352 -2.04 -4.14 -8.83
CA TYR A 352 -1.98 -2.78 -9.39
C TYR A 352 -2.14 -1.75 -8.28
N SER A 353 -1.54 -0.57 -8.47
CA SER A 353 -1.92 0.63 -7.72
C SER A 353 -3.28 1.12 -8.22
N GLU A 354 -4.12 1.67 -7.33
CA GLU A 354 -5.45 2.09 -7.76
C GLU A 354 -5.98 3.32 -7.03
N MET A 355 -6.86 4.01 -7.71
CA MET A 355 -7.78 5.01 -7.19
C MET A 355 -9.20 4.53 -7.48
N VAL A 356 -10.09 4.65 -6.52
CA VAL A 356 -11.48 4.20 -6.65
C VAL A 356 -12.42 5.38 -6.78
N ILE A 357 -13.36 5.31 -7.71
CA ILE A 357 -14.43 6.27 -7.86
C ILE A 357 -15.75 5.59 -7.54
N PHE A 358 -16.43 6.05 -6.51
CA PHE A 358 -17.79 5.63 -6.24
C PHE A 358 -18.78 6.66 -6.81
N ASN A 359 -19.65 6.19 -7.70
CA ASN A 359 -20.87 6.90 -8.06
C ASN A 359 -21.94 6.48 -7.05
N PHE A 360 -22.15 7.29 -6.03
CA PHE A 360 -23.01 6.98 -4.91
C PHE A 360 -24.41 7.60 -5.15
N GLN A 361 -25.45 6.75 -5.19
CA GLN A 361 -26.83 7.11 -5.57
C GLN A 361 -27.85 6.58 -4.56
#